data_963b0ed0fe6cf8e43573df045c954f96
#
_entry.id   963b0ed0fe6cf8e43573df045c954f96
#
_cell.length_a   1.000
_cell.length_b   1.000
_cell.length_c   1.000
_cell.angle_alpha   90.00
_cell.angle_beta   90.00
_cell.angle_gamma   90.00
#
_symmetry.space_group_name_H-M   'P 1'
#
loop_
_entity.id
_entity.type
_entity.pdbx_description
1 polymer ?
#
loop_
_entity_poly.entity_id
_entity_poly.type
_entity_poly.pdbx_seq_one_letter_code
_entity_poly.pdbx_strand_id
1 'polypeptide(L)'
;MNYYSYLLVLFGSILMVNQHAIAQTTVSQTEQFQNRIVDSIFSKTLSENRDFWVRLPDNFQPDSDEKYAVIYLMDGFSLETTLEAVYTNYWGHYLPHMILVGISNRSNRTRDLTTSQIKMRRGRAMDNETGGAETFTKFMEKELIPYIDSKYPTKAYRTLIGHSYAGLFTINMLVNHKHLFQNYIAIDPSLDWDNQKLLKEAKEKLSTESYEGKSLYVSLAAEQLHMWNEEITMENIMDDSSEFTLFARSIIEFSNYTKSQKQNGLNFSWKVYNEDLHGTVPLPSIRDGLIFLFEWYQFKSPQKYNNPETPIEELVSLLKEQEQIYTEHFGVPTAPMIDEMLNGYGYMNMQMGQPKKAFMFFEMNIKYNPTSANAYDSMAEYYESQNDKENALQYLNKAYEISGDDYYKERIEALNKK
;
A
#
# COMPACT_ATOMS: atom_id res chain seq x y z
N MET A 1 39.39 52.52 18.22
CA MET A 1 37.94 52.54 18.45
C MET A 1 37.45 51.15 18.06
N ASN A 2 36.83 50.47 19.01
CA ASN A 2 36.81 49.02 19.14
C ASN A 2 35.90 48.25 18.19
N TYR A 3 36.52 47.36 17.42
CA TYR A 3 35.81 46.33 16.61
C TYR A 3 35.23 45.16 17.42
N TYR A 4 35.37 45.17 18.75
CA TYR A 4 34.93 44.08 19.64
C TYR A 4 33.49 44.19 20.17
N SER A 5 32.81 45.31 19.91
CA SER A 5 31.43 45.49 20.45
C SER A 5 30.32 44.98 19.54
N TYR A 6 30.59 44.63 18.30
CA TYR A 6 29.58 44.11 17.35
C TYR A 6 29.48 42.57 17.32
N LEU A 7 30.49 41.87 17.87
CA LEU A 7 30.50 40.41 17.89
C LEU A 7 29.65 39.82 19.06
N LEU A 8 29.41 40.59 20.11
CA LEU A 8 28.66 40.10 21.29
C LEU A 8 27.14 40.23 21.13
N VAL A 9 26.63 41.03 20.19
CA VAL A 9 25.20 41.19 19.94
C VAL A 9 24.69 40.13 18.96
N LEU A 10 25.53 39.59 18.08
CA LEU A 10 25.15 38.53 17.16
C LEU A 10 25.13 37.14 17.82
N PHE A 11 25.87 36.91 18.90
CA PHE A 11 25.85 35.63 19.62
C PHE A 11 24.68 35.51 20.60
N GLY A 12 24.14 36.63 21.09
CA GLY A 12 22.97 36.66 21.97
C GLY A 12 21.65 36.35 21.25
N SER A 13 21.53 36.75 19.99
CA SER A 13 20.32 36.49 19.18
C SER A 13 20.25 35.08 18.61
N ILE A 14 21.37 34.39 18.42
CA ILE A 14 21.42 32.99 17.95
C ILE A 14 21.08 32.02 19.09
N LEU A 15 21.37 32.35 20.33
CA LEU A 15 21.04 31.53 21.50
C LEU A 15 19.56 31.61 21.90
N MET A 16 18.86 32.71 21.59
CA MET A 16 17.42 32.82 21.89
C MET A 16 16.53 32.15 20.82
N VAL A 17 17.01 32.05 19.57
CA VAL A 17 16.25 31.34 18.51
C VAL A 17 16.35 29.82 18.71
N ASN A 18 17.44 29.30 19.30
CA ASN A 18 17.56 27.86 19.59
C ASN A 18 16.74 27.36 20.80
N GLN A 19 16.36 28.22 21.73
CA GLN A 19 15.51 27.78 22.85
C GLN A 19 14.01 27.71 22.50
N HIS A 20 13.57 28.39 21.45
CA HIS A 20 12.18 28.26 20.94
C HIS A 20 12.03 27.10 19.94
N ALA A 21 13.11 26.65 19.30
CA ALA A 21 13.10 25.52 18.37
C ALA A 21 13.13 24.14 19.09
N ILE A 22 13.63 24.09 20.35
CA ILE A 22 13.70 22.84 21.14
C ILE A 22 12.38 22.56 21.88
N ALA A 23 11.51 23.56 22.03
CA ALA A 23 10.20 23.38 22.70
C ALA A 23 9.08 22.89 21.76
N GLN A 24 9.33 22.73 20.44
CA GLN A 24 8.33 22.28 19.47
C GLN A 24 8.56 20.86 18.89
N THR A 25 9.52 20.09 19.41
CA THR A 25 9.79 18.73 18.93
C THR A 25 9.59 17.65 19.99
N THR A 26 8.61 17.82 20.85
CA THR A 26 7.88 16.69 21.43
C THR A 26 6.53 16.61 20.73
N VAL A 27 6.55 16.35 19.42
CA VAL A 27 5.40 15.68 18.75
C VAL A 27 5.27 14.36 19.49
N SER A 28 4.21 14.22 20.27
CA SER A 28 3.93 13.00 21.00
C SER A 28 3.90 11.84 19.99
N GLN A 29 4.49 10.72 20.32
CA GLN A 29 4.39 9.49 19.51
C GLN A 29 2.92 9.05 19.28
N THR A 30 1.95 9.71 19.90
CA THR A 30 0.51 9.53 19.74
C THR A 30 -0.08 10.22 18.50
N GLU A 31 0.57 11.22 17.89
CA GLU A 31 0.05 11.88 16.68
C GLU A 31 0.41 11.15 15.38
N GLN A 32 1.38 10.25 15.42
CA GLN A 32 1.85 9.52 14.24
C GLN A 32 0.89 8.42 13.76
N PHE A 33 -0.19 8.11 14.53
CA PHE A 33 -1.11 6.99 14.28
C PHE A 33 -2.58 7.38 14.49
N GLN A 34 -3.01 8.54 14.06
CA GLN A 34 -4.38 9.06 14.31
C GLN A 34 -5.50 8.13 13.83
N ASN A 35 -5.27 7.31 12.80
CA ASN A 35 -6.28 6.41 12.22
C ASN A 35 -5.98 4.91 12.49
N ARG A 36 -5.16 4.59 13.50
CA ARG A 36 -4.81 3.22 13.87
C ARG A 36 -5.71 2.68 14.97
N ILE A 37 -6.36 1.58 14.70
CA ILE A 37 -7.24 0.86 15.62
C ILE A 37 -6.57 -0.47 15.97
N VAL A 38 -6.34 -0.75 17.25
CA VAL A 38 -5.93 -2.07 17.74
C VAL A 38 -7.17 -2.83 18.15
N ASP A 39 -7.31 -4.06 17.66
CA ASP A 39 -8.46 -4.90 17.91
C ASP A 39 -8.03 -6.36 18.10
N SER A 40 -8.96 -7.19 18.59
CA SER A 40 -8.72 -8.60 18.86
C SER A 40 -9.99 -9.40 18.64
N ILE A 41 -9.85 -10.58 18.04
CA ILE A 41 -10.96 -11.54 17.94
C ILE A 41 -10.58 -12.88 18.58
N PHE A 42 -11.54 -13.52 19.27
CA PHE A 42 -11.37 -14.89 19.69
C PHE A 42 -11.60 -15.81 18.49
N SER A 43 -10.55 -16.46 18.02
CA SER A 43 -10.64 -17.44 16.96
C SER A 43 -11.15 -18.79 17.48
N LYS A 44 -12.27 -19.25 16.95
CA LYS A 44 -12.76 -20.60 17.20
C LYS A 44 -11.88 -21.66 16.52
N THR A 45 -11.33 -21.32 15.36
CA THR A 45 -10.44 -22.20 14.58
C THR A 45 -9.13 -22.46 15.31
N LEU A 46 -8.55 -21.42 15.92
CA LEU A 46 -7.26 -21.50 16.63
C LEU A 46 -7.43 -21.74 18.13
N SER A 47 -8.66 -21.58 18.69
CA SER A 47 -8.97 -21.64 20.12
C SER A 47 -8.18 -20.65 20.98
N GLU A 48 -7.90 -19.45 20.43
CA GLU A 48 -7.12 -18.40 21.09
C GLU A 48 -7.52 -17.00 20.60
N ASN A 49 -7.15 -15.97 21.35
CA ASN A 49 -7.30 -14.59 20.89
C ASN A 49 -6.23 -14.23 19.86
N ARG A 50 -6.65 -13.47 18.84
CA ARG A 50 -5.77 -12.94 17.80
C ARG A 50 -5.85 -11.44 17.73
N ASP A 51 -4.74 -10.81 18.06
CA ASP A 51 -4.57 -9.36 18.00
C ASP A 51 -4.18 -8.94 16.60
N PHE A 52 -4.72 -7.84 16.17
CA PHE A 52 -4.37 -7.18 14.90
C PHE A 52 -4.58 -5.68 15.06
N TRP A 53 -4.03 -4.91 14.13
CA TRP A 53 -4.36 -3.51 14.00
C TRP A 53 -4.92 -3.24 12.61
N VAL A 54 -5.76 -2.21 12.53
CA VAL A 54 -6.31 -1.68 11.28
C VAL A 54 -5.93 -0.22 11.19
N ARG A 55 -5.39 0.21 10.05
CA ARG A 55 -5.21 1.62 9.70
C ARG A 55 -6.11 1.95 8.53
N LEU A 56 -6.96 2.97 8.72
CA LEU A 56 -7.80 3.52 7.68
C LEU A 56 -7.03 4.60 6.89
N PRO A 57 -7.39 4.86 5.62
CA PRO A 57 -6.85 6.00 4.87
C PRO A 57 -7.02 7.32 5.61
N ASP A 58 -6.12 8.26 5.40
CA ASP A 58 -6.14 9.55 6.12
C ASP A 58 -7.37 10.41 5.75
N ASN A 59 -7.91 10.23 4.53
CA ASN A 59 -9.13 10.88 4.04
C ASN A 59 -10.39 10.04 4.26
N PHE A 60 -10.35 8.99 5.08
CA PHE A 60 -11.50 8.13 5.34
C PHE A 60 -12.70 8.91 5.87
N GLN A 61 -13.83 8.76 5.18
CA GLN A 61 -15.11 9.34 5.59
C GLN A 61 -16.10 8.23 5.95
N PRO A 62 -16.58 8.16 7.21
CA PRO A 62 -17.47 7.07 7.67
C PRO A 62 -18.74 6.90 6.85
N ASP A 63 -19.28 8.03 6.35
CA ASP A 63 -20.56 8.08 5.61
C ASP A 63 -20.38 7.99 4.08
N SER A 64 -19.16 7.76 3.60
CA SER A 64 -18.87 7.57 2.17
C SER A 64 -19.16 6.14 1.73
N ASP A 65 -19.66 5.99 0.50
CA ASP A 65 -19.79 4.69 -0.18
C ASP A 65 -18.46 4.17 -0.74
N GLU A 66 -17.37 4.91 -0.55
CA GLU A 66 -16.05 4.54 -1.05
C GLU A 66 -15.57 3.25 -0.37
N LYS A 67 -15.06 2.32 -1.18
CA LYS A 67 -14.46 1.07 -0.71
C LYS A 67 -12.99 1.02 -1.06
N TYR A 68 -12.22 0.39 -0.18
CA TYR A 68 -10.76 0.38 -0.24
C TYR A 68 -10.21 -1.03 -0.46
N ALA A 69 -9.17 -1.15 -1.27
CA ALA A 69 -8.34 -2.35 -1.32
C ALA A 69 -7.66 -2.57 0.05
N VAL A 70 -7.32 -3.83 0.38
CA VAL A 70 -6.80 -4.17 1.71
C VAL A 70 -5.42 -4.81 1.61
N ILE A 71 -4.47 -4.33 2.41
CA ILE A 71 -3.19 -5.01 2.64
C ILE A 71 -3.27 -5.77 3.96
N TYR A 72 -2.96 -7.06 3.93
CA TYR A 72 -2.74 -7.91 5.10
C TYR A 72 -1.24 -8.13 5.29
N LEU A 73 -0.70 -7.63 6.39
CA LEU A 73 0.71 -7.73 6.76
C LEU A 73 0.89 -8.78 7.86
N MET A 74 1.62 -9.85 7.55
CA MET A 74 2.07 -10.81 8.54
C MET A 74 3.17 -10.18 9.40
N ASP A 75 3.33 -10.67 10.63
CA ASP A 75 4.22 -10.06 11.62
C ASP A 75 3.94 -8.56 11.82
N GLY A 76 2.65 -8.18 11.73
CA GLY A 76 2.18 -6.81 11.56
C GLY A 76 2.71 -5.82 12.59
N PHE A 77 2.87 -6.24 13.85
CA PHE A 77 3.43 -5.38 14.90
C PHE A 77 4.95 -5.14 14.82
N SER A 78 5.65 -5.98 14.07
CA SER A 78 7.10 -5.83 13.86
C SER A 78 7.44 -5.05 12.59
N LEU A 79 6.58 -5.14 11.58
CA LEU A 79 6.77 -4.50 10.27
C LEU A 79 5.86 -3.30 10.03
N GLU A 80 5.06 -2.89 11.02
CA GLU A 80 4.13 -1.77 10.96
C GLU A 80 4.78 -0.50 10.42
N THR A 81 5.81 -0.02 11.12
CA THR A 81 6.53 1.21 10.74
C THR A 81 7.11 1.13 9.33
N THR A 82 7.57 -0.06 8.91
CA THR A 82 8.13 -0.27 7.57
C THR A 82 7.06 -0.13 6.49
N LEU A 83 5.90 -0.78 6.68
CA LEU A 83 4.79 -0.67 5.73
C LEU A 83 4.25 0.76 5.68
N GLU A 84 4.06 1.38 6.83
CA GLU A 84 3.54 2.75 6.92
C GLU A 84 4.47 3.77 6.27
N ALA A 85 5.79 3.66 6.50
CA ALA A 85 6.76 4.54 5.87
C ALA A 85 6.69 4.47 4.34
N VAL A 86 6.55 3.25 3.78
CA VAL A 86 6.37 3.09 2.34
C VAL A 86 5.01 3.63 1.90
N TYR A 87 3.93 3.19 2.52
CA TYR A 87 2.58 3.56 2.12
C TYR A 87 2.36 5.08 2.14
N THR A 88 2.74 5.75 3.24
CA THR A 88 2.56 7.20 3.39
C THR A 88 3.32 8.02 2.34
N ASN A 89 4.47 7.52 1.87
CA ASN A 89 5.24 8.24 0.85
C ASN A 89 4.81 7.96 -0.60
N TYR A 90 4.03 6.91 -0.85
CA TYR A 90 3.69 6.46 -2.21
C TYR A 90 2.19 6.49 -2.54
N TRP A 91 1.29 6.68 -1.55
CA TRP A 91 -0.14 6.76 -1.83
C TRP A 91 -0.50 7.97 -2.72
N GLY A 92 -1.61 7.87 -3.44
CA GLY A 92 -2.13 8.92 -4.32
C GLY A 92 -1.54 8.92 -5.72
N HIS A 93 -0.22 8.73 -5.86
CA HIS A 93 0.44 8.72 -7.17
C HIS A 93 0.79 7.31 -7.66
N TYR A 94 1.32 6.47 -6.77
CA TYR A 94 1.77 5.11 -7.07
C TYR A 94 0.83 4.04 -6.53
N LEU A 95 0.18 4.33 -5.43
CA LEU A 95 -0.69 3.40 -4.71
C LEU A 95 -2.06 4.03 -4.49
N PRO A 96 -3.16 3.24 -4.58
CA PRO A 96 -4.49 3.72 -4.20
C PRO A 96 -4.59 3.92 -2.69
N HIS A 97 -5.65 4.58 -2.25
CA HIS A 97 -6.05 4.55 -0.86
C HIS A 97 -6.40 3.12 -0.45
N MET A 98 -5.81 2.63 0.64
CA MET A 98 -5.96 1.25 1.11
C MET A 98 -6.15 1.20 2.62
N ILE A 99 -6.89 0.19 3.05
CA ILE A 99 -6.93 -0.23 4.45
C ILE A 99 -5.75 -1.16 4.70
N LEU A 100 -4.97 -0.87 5.76
CA LEU A 100 -3.86 -1.72 6.18
C LEU A 100 -4.27 -2.54 7.40
N VAL A 101 -4.02 -3.84 7.38
CA VAL A 101 -4.32 -4.77 8.48
C VAL A 101 -3.06 -5.51 8.86
N GLY A 102 -2.55 -5.26 10.06
CA GLY A 102 -1.34 -5.94 10.56
C GLY A 102 -1.69 -7.02 11.57
N ILE A 103 -1.35 -8.27 11.28
CA ILE A 103 -1.70 -9.44 12.09
C ILE A 103 -0.55 -9.77 13.03
N SER A 104 -0.87 -9.96 14.32
CA SER A 104 0.10 -10.44 15.31
C SER A 104 0.34 -11.94 15.18
N ASN A 105 1.60 -12.31 14.98
CA ASN A 105 2.04 -13.71 15.01
C ASN A 105 3.00 -14.01 16.19
N ARG A 106 3.17 -13.06 17.13
CA ARG A 106 4.23 -13.11 18.17
C ARG A 106 4.27 -14.42 18.94
N SER A 107 3.14 -14.92 19.43
CA SER A 107 3.08 -16.07 20.31
C SER A 107 3.24 -17.41 19.59
N ASN A 108 2.73 -17.53 18.38
CA ASN A 108 2.64 -18.80 17.66
C ASN A 108 3.18 -18.71 16.22
N ARG A 109 4.17 -17.83 16.01
CA ARG A 109 4.68 -17.49 14.68
C ARG A 109 5.13 -18.71 13.88
N THR A 110 5.92 -19.57 14.50
CA THR A 110 6.48 -20.76 13.82
C THR A 110 5.37 -21.75 13.49
N ARG A 111 4.43 -21.99 14.41
CA ARG A 111 3.26 -22.86 14.17
C ARG A 111 2.45 -22.35 12.97
N ASP A 112 2.03 -21.08 13.02
CA ASP A 112 1.05 -20.51 12.10
C ASP A 112 1.59 -20.32 10.68
N LEU A 113 2.89 -20.05 10.54
CA LEU A 113 3.48 -19.63 9.28
C LEU A 113 4.30 -20.73 8.57
N THR A 114 4.36 -21.93 9.14
CA THR A 114 5.07 -23.04 8.51
C THR A 114 4.11 -24.12 7.99
N THR A 115 4.44 -24.68 6.83
CA THR A 115 3.54 -25.50 6.01
C THR A 115 3.54 -26.99 6.36
N SER A 116 4.48 -27.44 7.18
CA SER A 116 4.60 -28.83 7.60
C SER A 116 5.26 -28.95 8.97
N GLN A 117 4.94 -30.05 9.69
CA GLN A 117 5.58 -30.37 10.97
C GLN A 117 6.97 -30.94 10.73
N ILE A 118 7.97 -30.34 11.40
CA ILE A 118 9.32 -30.87 11.44
C ILE A 118 9.83 -30.85 12.89
N LYS A 119 10.70 -31.81 13.21
CA LYS A 119 11.34 -31.90 14.54
C LYS A 119 12.74 -31.31 14.57
N MET A 120 13.36 -31.24 13.41
CA MET A 120 14.76 -30.79 13.28
C MET A 120 14.86 -29.82 12.09
N ARG A 121 15.65 -28.75 12.22
CA ARG A 121 16.02 -27.85 11.14
C ARG A 121 17.50 -27.49 11.25
N ARG A 122 18.26 -27.64 10.17
CA ARG A 122 19.71 -27.34 10.13
C ARG A 122 20.47 -27.95 11.32
N GLY A 123 20.22 -29.24 11.61
CA GLY A 123 20.85 -29.97 12.70
C GLY A 123 20.41 -29.61 14.13
N ARG A 124 19.42 -28.74 14.29
CA ARG A 124 18.89 -28.30 15.61
C ARG A 124 17.45 -28.75 15.81
N ALA A 125 17.10 -29.12 17.04
CA ALA A 125 15.72 -29.41 17.40
C ALA A 125 14.87 -28.16 17.29
N MET A 126 13.61 -28.33 16.89
CA MET A 126 12.61 -27.27 16.88
C MET A 126 11.91 -27.25 18.25
N ASP A 127 12.09 -26.16 18.99
CA ASP A 127 11.47 -25.98 20.32
C ASP A 127 10.00 -25.54 20.23
N ASN A 128 9.63 -24.91 19.10
CA ASN A 128 8.27 -24.42 18.85
C ASN A 128 7.48 -25.42 18.00
N GLU A 129 6.16 -25.39 18.18
CA GLU A 129 5.23 -26.08 17.32
C GLU A 129 5.36 -25.59 15.87
N THR A 130 5.20 -26.48 14.90
CA THR A 130 5.34 -26.21 13.45
C THR A 130 4.20 -26.82 12.66
N GLY A 131 3.96 -26.34 11.43
CA GLY A 131 3.06 -26.99 10.48
C GLY A 131 1.58 -26.61 10.62
N GLY A 132 1.26 -25.49 11.25
CA GLY A 132 -0.13 -25.03 11.46
C GLY A 132 -0.65 -24.09 10.38
N ALA A 133 0.08 -23.86 9.29
CA ALA A 133 -0.31 -22.91 8.23
C ALA A 133 -1.73 -23.13 7.68
N GLU A 134 -2.15 -24.37 7.52
CA GLU A 134 -3.49 -24.70 7.04
C GLU A 134 -4.59 -24.25 8.04
N THR A 135 -4.37 -24.45 9.33
CA THR A 135 -5.33 -24.01 10.37
C THR A 135 -5.35 -22.49 10.45
N PHE A 136 -4.19 -21.83 10.33
CA PHE A 136 -4.10 -20.38 10.29
C PHE A 136 -4.74 -19.79 9.03
N THR A 137 -4.61 -20.44 7.89
CA THR A 137 -5.33 -20.07 6.65
C THR A 137 -6.85 -20.12 6.87
N LYS A 138 -7.38 -21.17 7.52
CA LYS A 138 -8.81 -21.27 7.84
C LYS A 138 -9.26 -20.16 8.77
N PHE A 139 -8.47 -19.76 9.74
CA PHE A 139 -8.75 -18.58 10.58
C PHE A 139 -8.84 -17.30 9.71
N MET A 140 -7.88 -17.07 8.83
CA MET A 140 -7.92 -15.91 7.94
C MET A 140 -9.17 -15.93 7.04
N GLU A 141 -9.46 -17.07 6.41
CA GLU A 141 -10.56 -17.21 5.46
C GLU A 141 -11.96 -17.12 6.11
N LYS A 142 -12.13 -17.75 7.27
CA LYS A 142 -13.47 -17.92 7.88
C LYS A 142 -13.77 -16.90 8.98
N GLU A 143 -12.75 -16.25 9.54
CA GLU A 143 -12.92 -15.40 10.70
C GLU A 143 -12.38 -13.98 10.46
N LEU A 144 -11.07 -13.81 10.22
CA LEU A 144 -10.47 -12.49 10.16
C LEU A 144 -10.92 -11.67 8.93
N ILE A 145 -10.81 -12.23 7.72
CA ILE A 145 -11.22 -11.53 6.49
C ILE A 145 -12.71 -11.16 6.54
N PRO A 146 -13.65 -12.07 6.87
CA PRO A 146 -15.05 -11.70 7.03
C PRO A 146 -15.30 -10.64 8.12
N TYR A 147 -14.56 -10.68 9.23
CA TYR A 147 -14.65 -9.66 10.28
C TYR A 147 -14.27 -8.28 9.74
N ILE A 148 -13.13 -8.17 9.06
CA ILE A 148 -12.65 -6.92 8.45
C ILE A 148 -13.66 -6.41 7.41
N ASP A 149 -14.14 -7.29 6.51
CA ASP A 149 -15.10 -6.94 5.46
C ASP A 149 -16.46 -6.49 6.03
N SER A 150 -16.86 -6.99 7.21
CA SER A 150 -18.10 -6.59 7.87
C SER A 150 -18.01 -5.25 8.60
N LYS A 151 -16.82 -4.88 9.04
CA LYS A 151 -16.58 -3.71 9.90
C LYS A 151 -16.07 -2.50 9.12
N TYR A 152 -15.45 -2.70 7.97
CA TYR A 152 -14.82 -1.66 7.18
C TYR A 152 -15.25 -1.74 5.71
N PRO A 153 -15.27 -0.62 4.97
CA PRO A 153 -15.67 -0.59 3.56
C PRO A 153 -14.56 -1.14 2.65
N THR A 154 -14.48 -2.46 2.56
CA THR A 154 -13.45 -3.16 1.80
C THR A 154 -13.89 -3.50 0.38
N LYS A 155 -12.93 -3.49 -0.56
CA LYS A 155 -13.01 -4.17 -1.85
C LYS A 155 -12.51 -5.61 -1.70
N ALA A 156 -12.98 -6.50 -2.56
CA ALA A 156 -12.45 -7.87 -2.63
C ALA A 156 -11.04 -7.95 -3.27
N TYR A 157 -10.30 -6.84 -3.31
CA TYR A 157 -8.95 -6.74 -3.84
C TYR A 157 -7.95 -6.69 -2.69
N ARG A 158 -7.27 -7.80 -2.45
CA ARG A 158 -6.45 -8.02 -1.26
C ARG A 158 -5.00 -8.32 -1.62
N THR A 159 -4.08 -7.76 -0.85
CA THR A 159 -2.62 -8.00 -0.92
C THR A 159 -2.15 -8.68 0.35
N LEU A 160 -1.35 -9.74 0.25
CA LEU A 160 -0.70 -10.41 1.37
C LEU A 160 0.79 -10.12 1.35
N ILE A 161 1.34 -9.66 2.48
CA ILE A 161 2.77 -9.38 2.64
C ILE A 161 3.34 -10.23 3.79
N GLY A 162 4.41 -10.96 3.52
CA GLY A 162 5.09 -11.75 4.55
C GLY A 162 6.59 -11.86 4.36
N HIS A 163 7.33 -11.89 5.48
CA HIS A 163 8.79 -11.99 5.53
C HIS A 163 9.23 -13.31 6.17
N SER A 164 10.24 -13.95 5.61
CA SER A 164 10.84 -15.17 6.17
C SER A 164 9.83 -16.34 6.21
N TYR A 165 9.43 -16.86 7.39
CA TYR A 165 8.34 -17.83 7.52
C TYR A 165 7.00 -17.27 7.03
N ALA A 166 6.75 -15.99 7.24
CA ALA A 166 5.58 -15.36 6.65
C ALA A 166 5.68 -15.25 5.12
N GLY A 167 6.88 -15.14 4.56
CA GLY A 167 7.13 -15.26 3.12
C GLY A 167 6.83 -16.67 2.60
N LEU A 168 7.23 -17.71 3.35
CA LEU A 168 6.84 -19.10 3.06
C LEU A 168 5.32 -19.26 3.06
N PHE A 169 4.65 -18.73 4.08
CA PHE A 169 3.19 -18.71 4.17
C PHE A 169 2.56 -17.96 2.98
N THR A 170 3.12 -16.83 2.57
CA THR A 170 2.65 -16.05 1.42
C THR A 170 2.71 -16.84 0.12
N ILE A 171 3.80 -17.57 -0.12
CA ILE A 171 3.90 -18.49 -1.28
C ILE A 171 2.88 -19.62 -1.16
N ASN A 172 2.69 -20.21 0.03
CA ASN A 172 1.67 -21.23 0.27
C ASN A 172 0.25 -20.72 -0.05
N MET A 173 -0.05 -19.49 0.33
CA MET A 173 -1.35 -18.87 0.03
C MET A 173 -1.57 -18.69 -1.48
N LEU A 174 -0.55 -18.29 -2.23
CA LEU A 174 -0.65 -18.21 -3.70
C LEU A 174 -0.86 -19.61 -4.32
N VAL A 175 -0.11 -20.60 -3.87
CA VAL A 175 -0.10 -21.95 -4.48
C VAL A 175 -1.35 -22.74 -4.13
N ASN A 176 -1.82 -22.65 -2.89
CA ASN A 176 -2.86 -23.53 -2.35
C ASN A 176 -4.19 -22.83 -2.07
N HIS A 177 -4.20 -21.48 -1.91
CA HIS A 177 -5.37 -20.71 -1.48
C HIS A 177 -5.53 -19.42 -2.29
N LYS A 178 -5.19 -19.45 -3.60
CA LYS A 178 -5.15 -18.27 -4.48
C LYS A 178 -6.47 -17.49 -4.60
N HIS A 179 -7.60 -18.07 -4.15
CA HIS A 179 -8.88 -17.39 -4.16
C HIS A 179 -8.99 -16.25 -3.11
N LEU A 180 -8.12 -16.24 -2.08
CA LEU A 180 -8.20 -15.29 -0.98
C LEU A 180 -7.56 -13.94 -1.29
N PHE A 181 -6.52 -13.90 -2.13
CA PHE A 181 -5.76 -12.71 -2.45
C PHE A 181 -5.53 -12.57 -3.96
N GLN A 182 -5.35 -11.33 -4.42
CA GLN A 182 -4.92 -11.01 -5.78
C GLN A 182 -3.41 -10.83 -5.84
N ASN A 183 -2.83 -10.21 -4.80
CA ASN A 183 -1.44 -9.80 -4.78
C ASN A 183 -0.67 -10.41 -3.62
N TYR A 184 0.59 -10.70 -3.86
CA TYR A 184 1.49 -11.36 -2.91
C TYR A 184 2.87 -10.71 -2.93
N ILE A 185 3.41 -10.37 -1.75
CA ILE A 185 4.81 -9.98 -1.57
C ILE A 185 5.46 -10.97 -0.60
N ALA A 186 6.29 -11.84 -1.13
CA ALA A 186 7.05 -12.81 -0.36
C ALA A 186 8.49 -12.33 -0.19
N ILE A 187 8.78 -11.77 0.99
CA ILE A 187 10.06 -11.15 1.31
C ILE A 187 10.98 -12.22 1.89
N ASP A 188 12.10 -12.48 1.18
CA ASP A 188 13.14 -13.41 1.61
C ASP A 188 12.56 -14.72 2.20
N PRO A 189 11.70 -15.45 1.43
CA PRO A 189 10.86 -16.52 1.93
C PRO A 189 11.64 -17.78 2.30
N SER A 190 11.31 -18.41 3.43
CA SER A 190 11.96 -19.65 3.93
C SER A 190 11.59 -20.90 3.10
N LEU A 191 11.86 -20.88 1.79
CA LEU A 191 11.53 -21.98 0.87
C LEU A 191 12.41 -23.22 1.05
N ASP A 192 13.48 -23.13 1.88
CA ASP A 192 14.28 -24.27 2.38
C ASP A 192 13.51 -25.16 3.38
N TRP A 193 12.33 -24.72 3.86
CA TRP A 193 11.54 -25.42 4.86
C TRP A 193 11.21 -26.84 4.44
N ASP A 194 11.38 -27.80 5.38
CA ASP A 194 11.06 -29.22 5.21
C ASP A 194 11.63 -29.80 3.90
N ASN A 195 12.94 -29.63 3.69
CA ASN A 195 13.62 -30.06 2.48
C ASN A 195 12.96 -29.55 1.18
N GLN A 196 12.62 -28.27 1.16
CA GLN A 196 12.02 -27.60 0.00
C GLN A 196 10.64 -28.17 -0.41
N LYS A 197 9.85 -28.68 0.53
CA LYS A 197 8.57 -29.32 0.23
C LYS A 197 7.63 -28.39 -0.55
N LEU A 198 7.42 -27.14 -0.06
CA LEU A 198 6.57 -26.19 -0.75
C LEU A 198 7.15 -25.76 -2.11
N LEU A 199 8.46 -25.65 -2.24
CA LEU A 199 9.10 -25.34 -3.53
C LEU A 199 8.77 -26.41 -4.58
N LYS A 200 8.85 -27.68 -4.22
CA LYS A 200 8.51 -28.81 -5.12
C LYS A 200 7.04 -28.76 -5.54
N GLU A 201 6.15 -28.58 -4.58
CA GLU A 201 4.71 -28.44 -4.82
C GLU A 201 4.38 -27.24 -5.70
N ALA A 202 5.01 -26.08 -5.42
CA ALA A 202 4.83 -24.86 -6.19
C ALA A 202 5.25 -25.04 -7.66
N LYS A 203 6.36 -25.72 -7.92
CA LYS A 203 6.80 -26.01 -9.30
C LYS A 203 5.76 -26.84 -10.07
N GLU A 204 5.17 -27.85 -9.45
CA GLU A 204 4.11 -28.65 -10.06
C GLU A 204 2.89 -27.80 -10.38
N LYS A 205 2.36 -27.05 -9.42
CA LYS A 205 1.15 -26.24 -9.60
C LYS A 205 1.34 -25.08 -10.55
N LEU A 206 2.48 -24.37 -10.51
CA LEU A 206 2.79 -23.29 -11.43
C LEU A 206 2.89 -23.75 -12.89
N SER A 207 3.19 -25.04 -13.14
CA SER A 207 3.22 -25.58 -14.49
C SER A 207 1.87 -26.08 -15.00
N THR A 208 0.90 -26.32 -14.11
CA THR A 208 -0.37 -26.97 -14.45
C THR A 208 -1.60 -26.12 -14.24
N GLU A 209 -1.54 -25.11 -13.39
CA GLU A 209 -2.68 -24.26 -13.03
C GLU A 209 -2.57 -22.85 -13.60
N SER A 210 -3.73 -22.20 -13.82
CA SER A 210 -3.79 -20.78 -14.16
C SER A 210 -3.72 -19.90 -12.93
N TYR A 211 -2.96 -18.80 -13.06
CA TYR A 211 -2.80 -17.72 -12.08
C TYR A 211 -3.22 -16.38 -12.65
N GLU A 212 -4.09 -16.38 -13.66
CA GLU A 212 -4.64 -15.16 -14.24
C GLU A 212 -5.22 -14.23 -13.17
N GLY A 213 -4.93 -12.94 -13.24
CA GLY A 213 -5.33 -11.95 -12.24
C GLY A 213 -4.59 -12.04 -10.91
N LYS A 214 -3.49 -12.82 -10.83
CA LYS A 214 -2.61 -12.89 -9.65
C LYS A 214 -1.28 -12.24 -9.93
N SER A 215 -0.73 -11.55 -8.90
CA SER A 215 0.59 -10.93 -8.98
C SER A 215 1.45 -11.35 -7.79
N LEU A 216 2.70 -11.70 -8.05
CA LEU A 216 3.67 -12.09 -7.02
C LEU A 216 4.97 -11.32 -7.18
N TYR A 217 5.41 -10.69 -6.09
CA TYR A 217 6.75 -10.16 -5.95
C TYR A 217 7.56 -10.97 -4.93
N VAL A 218 8.79 -11.34 -5.29
CA VAL A 218 9.72 -12.09 -4.40
C VAL A 218 11.01 -11.30 -4.24
N SER A 219 11.58 -11.31 -3.05
CA SER A 219 12.92 -10.73 -2.80
C SER A 219 13.88 -11.72 -2.19
N LEU A 220 15.17 -11.47 -2.40
CA LEU A 220 16.28 -12.15 -1.78
C LEU A 220 17.25 -11.12 -1.21
N ALA A 221 17.60 -11.25 0.08
CA ALA A 221 18.69 -10.54 0.72
C ALA A 221 20.01 -11.24 0.44
N ALA A 222 20.93 -10.61 -0.29
CA ALA A 222 22.17 -11.27 -0.73
C ALA A 222 23.41 -10.92 0.08
N GLU A 223 23.42 -9.82 0.87
CA GLU A 223 24.57 -9.49 1.74
C GLU A 223 24.91 -10.63 2.71
N GLN A 224 23.90 -11.34 3.21
CA GLN A 224 24.11 -12.49 4.10
C GLN A 224 24.84 -13.67 3.47
N LEU A 225 24.94 -13.76 2.13
CA LEU A 225 25.64 -14.86 1.45
C LEU A 225 27.12 -14.87 1.83
N HIS A 226 27.74 -13.71 1.99
CA HIS A 226 29.14 -13.55 2.35
C HIS A 226 29.43 -13.86 3.83
N MET A 227 28.41 -13.92 4.69
CA MET A 227 28.59 -14.16 6.13
C MET A 227 29.14 -15.57 6.44
N TRP A 228 28.94 -16.53 5.56
CA TRP A 228 29.32 -17.92 5.78
C TRP A 228 30.54 -18.34 4.96
N ASN A 229 30.70 -17.77 3.76
CA ASN A 229 31.84 -18.00 2.90
C ASN A 229 31.96 -16.82 1.92
N GLU A 230 33.07 -16.10 1.99
CA GLU A 230 33.35 -14.93 1.12
C GLU A 230 33.47 -15.27 -0.37
N GLU A 231 33.72 -16.56 -0.71
CA GLU A 231 33.80 -17.03 -2.09
C GLU A 231 32.42 -17.26 -2.73
N ILE A 232 31.33 -17.30 -1.94
CA ILE A 232 29.97 -17.47 -2.45
C ILE A 232 29.44 -16.16 -2.98
N THR A 233 29.08 -16.15 -4.25
CA THR A 233 28.47 -15.02 -4.97
C THR A 233 27.17 -15.45 -5.64
N MET A 234 26.41 -14.49 -6.17
CA MET A 234 25.20 -14.80 -6.93
C MET A 234 25.47 -15.61 -8.20
N GLU A 235 26.70 -15.54 -8.77
CA GLU A 235 27.08 -16.29 -9.95
C GLU A 235 27.35 -17.78 -9.68
N ASN A 236 27.88 -18.12 -8.49
CA ASN A 236 28.29 -19.46 -8.17
C ASN A 236 27.47 -20.19 -7.09
N ILE A 237 26.55 -19.48 -6.43
CA ILE A 237 25.77 -20.03 -5.31
C ILE A 237 25.00 -21.30 -5.67
N MET A 238 24.56 -21.43 -6.92
CA MET A 238 23.80 -22.61 -7.36
C MET A 238 24.69 -23.88 -7.51
N ASP A 239 26.01 -23.73 -7.56
CA ASP A 239 26.97 -24.82 -7.57
C ASP A 239 27.32 -25.30 -6.15
N ASP A 240 27.01 -24.50 -5.12
CA ASP A 240 27.24 -24.90 -3.74
C ASP A 240 26.17 -25.88 -3.26
N SER A 241 26.60 -26.94 -2.55
CA SER A 241 25.69 -27.96 -2.01
C SER A 241 25.51 -27.90 -0.49
N SER A 242 26.11 -26.91 0.17
CA SER A 242 26.02 -26.76 1.62
C SER A 242 24.63 -26.40 2.11
N GLU A 243 24.33 -26.74 3.36
CA GLU A 243 23.08 -26.31 4.02
C GLU A 243 23.03 -24.81 4.24
N PHE A 244 24.16 -24.10 4.26
CA PHE A 244 24.23 -22.67 4.50
C PHE A 244 23.62 -21.87 3.37
N THR A 245 23.79 -22.29 2.13
CA THR A 245 23.24 -21.60 0.95
C THR A 245 21.85 -22.12 0.55
N LEU A 246 21.37 -23.22 1.15
CA LEU A 246 20.09 -23.83 0.78
C LEU A 246 18.92 -22.83 0.82
N PHE A 247 18.90 -21.92 1.78
CA PHE A 247 17.89 -20.89 1.90
C PHE A 247 17.86 -20.01 0.62
N ALA A 248 18.97 -19.41 0.26
CA ALA A 248 19.04 -18.51 -0.90
C ALA A 248 18.86 -19.30 -2.21
N ARG A 249 19.47 -20.49 -2.35
CA ARG A 249 19.29 -21.36 -3.53
C ARG A 249 17.81 -21.70 -3.75
N SER A 250 17.06 -21.96 -2.67
CA SER A 250 15.63 -22.26 -2.77
C SER A 250 14.82 -21.08 -3.33
N ILE A 251 15.16 -19.85 -2.94
CA ILE A 251 14.51 -18.63 -3.46
C ILE A 251 14.87 -18.40 -4.93
N ILE A 252 16.17 -18.57 -5.28
CA ILE A 252 16.65 -18.41 -6.66
C ILE A 252 16.00 -19.45 -7.57
N GLU A 253 15.96 -20.71 -7.15
CA GLU A 253 15.34 -21.79 -7.90
C GLU A 253 13.85 -21.56 -8.13
N PHE A 254 13.12 -21.19 -7.07
CA PHE A 254 11.70 -20.82 -7.17
C PHE A 254 11.48 -19.67 -8.15
N SER A 255 12.26 -18.61 -8.01
CA SER A 255 12.10 -17.38 -8.79
C SER A 255 12.42 -17.61 -10.27
N ASN A 256 13.49 -18.30 -10.57
CA ASN A 256 13.86 -18.65 -11.94
C ASN A 256 12.84 -19.59 -12.59
N TYR A 257 12.35 -20.59 -11.85
CA TYR A 257 11.29 -21.46 -12.32
C TYR A 257 10.00 -20.70 -12.60
N THR A 258 9.54 -19.88 -11.66
CA THR A 258 8.32 -19.06 -11.80
C THR A 258 8.42 -18.14 -13.01
N LYS A 259 9.57 -17.47 -13.19
CA LYS A 259 9.83 -16.61 -14.35
C LYS A 259 9.76 -17.35 -15.68
N SER A 260 10.05 -18.65 -15.70
CA SER A 260 9.96 -19.48 -16.91
C SER A 260 8.53 -19.87 -17.29
N GLN A 261 7.56 -19.81 -16.34
CA GLN A 261 6.16 -20.24 -16.52
C GLN A 261 5.27 -19.09 -17.06
N LYS A 262 5.67 -18.50 -18.20
CA LYS A 262 5.00 -17.29 -18.74
C LYS A 262 3.53 -17.50 -19.14
N GLN A 263 3.11 -18.72 -19.43
CA GLN A 263 1.76 -19.03 -19.92
C GLN A 263 0.74 -19.31 -18.83
N ASN A 264 1.12 -19.31 -17.57
CA ASN A 264 0.19 -19.55 -16.45
C ASN A 264 -0.60 -18.32 -16.01
N GLY A 265 -0.34 -17.14 -16.61
CA GLY A 265 -1.05 -15.89 -16.33
C GLY A 265 -0.58 -15.14 -15.08
N LEU A 266 0.40 -15.67 -14.33
CA LEU A 266 0.95 -14.98 -13.15
C LEU A 266 1.77 -13.75 -13.54
N ASN A 267 1.38 -12.57 -13.07
CA ASN A 267 2.22 -11.39 -13.13
C ASN A 267 3.33 -11.52 -12.06
N PHE A 268 4.58 -11.76 -12.49
CA PHE A 268 5.67 -12.12 -11.60
C PHE A 268 6.90 -11.23 -11.77
N SER A 269 7.42 -10.75 -10.65
CA SER A 269 8.73 -10.11 -10.57
C SER A 269 9.49 -10.57 -9.32
N TRP A 270 10.81 -10.53 -9.40
CA TRP A 270 11.67 -10.76 -8.24
C TRP A 270 12.93 -9.93 -8.31
N LYS A 271 13.54 -9.66 -7.14
CA LYS A 271 14.73 -8.83 -7.05
C LYS A 271 15.69 -9.34 -5.97
N VAL A 272 16.98 -9.27 -6.28
CA VAL A 272 18.09 -9.50 -5.33
C VAL A 272 18.52 -8.15 -4.78
N TYR A 273 18.67 -8.06 -3.48
CA TYR A 273 19.16 -6.89 -2.77
C TYR A 273 20.54 -7.18 -2.19
N ASN A 274 21.58 -6.76 -2.91
CA ASN A 274 22.97 -7.12 -2.62
C ASN A 274 23.50 -6.50 -1.32
N GLU A 275 22.95 -5.35 -0.91
CA GLU A 275 23.40 -4.60 0.27
C GLU A 275 22.49 -4.83 1.49
N ASP A 276 21.49 -5.74 1.38
CA ASP A 276 20.53 -5.99 2.45
C ASP A 276 20.75 -7.34 3.11
N LEU A 277 20.62 -7.32 4.43
CA LEU A 277 20.53 -8.51 5.27
C LEU A 277 19.07 -8.98 5.38
N HIS A 278 18.87 -10.20 5.86
CA HIS A 278 17.55 -10.77 6.14
C HIS A 278 16.62 -9.82 6.94
N GLY A 279 17.17 -9.10 7.91
CA GLY A 279 16.40 -8.17 8.76
C GLY A 279 16.16 -6.78 8.15
N THR A 280 16.93 -6.35 7.16
CA THR A 280 16.81 -5.01 6.55
C THR A 280 16.04 -5.01 5.23
N VAL A 281 16.03 -6.13 4.53
CA VAL A 281 15.38 -6.29 3.22
C VAL A 281 13.85 -6.02 3.20
N PRO A 282 13.09 -6.06 4.31
CA PRO A 282 11.67 -5.74 4.27
C PRO A 282 11.37 -4.34 3.72
N LEU A 283 12.15 -3.32 4.08
CA LEU A 283 11.90 -1.95 3.64
C LEU A 283 11.95 -1.77 2.11
N PRO A 284 13.06 -2.10 1.42
CA PRO A 284 13.11 -1.98 -0.03
C PRO A 284 12.17 -2.97 -0.73
N SER A 285 11.93 -4.15 -0.16
CA SER A 285 11.05 -5.16 -0.74
C SER A 285 9.58 -4.76 -0.73
N ILE A 286 9.09 -4.16 0.37
CA ILE A 286 7.71 -3.65 0.44
C ILE A 286 7.54 -2.51 -0.56
N ARG A 287 8.50 -1.57 -0.64
CA ARG A 287 8.47 -0.47 -1.61
C ARG A 287 8.40 -0.99 -3.05
N ASP A 288 9.38 -1.78 -3.46
CA ASP A 288 9.49 -2.24 -4.86
C ASP A 288 8.35 -3.20 -5.22
N GLY A 289 7.94 -4.04 -4.25
CA GLY A 289 6.81 -4.95 -4.41
C GLY A 289 5.48 -4.22 -4.61
N LEU A 290 5.19 -3.21 -3.79
CA LEU A 290 3.96 -2.43 -3.94
C LEU A 290 3.95 -1.63 -5.26
N ILE A 291 5.08 -1.00 -5.64
CA ILE A 291 5.19 -0.29 -6.94
C ILE A 291 4.92 -1.26 -8.10
N PHE A 292 5.49 -2.47 -8.06
CA PHE A 292 5.26 -3.49 -9.09
C PHE A 292 3.80 -3.97 -9.12
N LEU A 293 3.20 -4.28 -7.97
CA LEU A 293 1.84 -4.80 -7.89
C LEU A 293 0.78 -3.80 -8.35
N PHE A 294 1.06 -2.49 -8.20
CA PHE A 294 0.17 -1.40 -8.57
C PHE A 294 0.67 -0.58 -9.76
N GLU A 295 1.58 -1.13 -10.61
CA GLU A 295 2.06 -0.45 -11.81
C GLU A 295 0.91 -0.01 -12.73
N TRP A 296 -0.16 -0.79 -12.81
CA TRP A 296 -1.38 -0.48 -13.56
C TRP A 296 -2.16 0.72 -12.98
N TYR A 297 -1.97 1.06 -11.71
CA TYR A 297 -2.62 2.20 -11.05
C TYR A 297 -1.97 3.53 -11.44
N GLN A 298 -0.70 3.51 -11.81
CA GLN A 298 0.05 4.72 -12.14
C GLN A 298 -0.47 5.38 -13.42
N PHE A 299 -0.49 6.72 -13.43
CA PHE A 299 -0.91 7.45 -14.60
C PHE A 299 0.03 7.26 -15.78
N LYS A 300 -0.55 6.85 -16.90
CA LYS A 300 0.12 6.89 -18.20
C LYS A 300 0.14 8.32 -18.72
N SER A 301 1.31 8.80 -19.16
CA SER A 301 1.46 10.13 -19.79
C SER A 301 1.06 11.32 -18.88
N PRO A 302 1.56 11.43 -17.64
CA PRO A 302 1.21 12.52 -16.72
C PRO A 302 1.52 13.92 -17.30
N GLN A 303 2.50 14.02 -18.20
CA GLN A 303 2.84 15.26 -18.90
C GLN A 303 1.68 15.84 -19.74
N LYS A 304 0.73 15.02 -20.20
CA LYS A 304 -0.41 15.49 -20.97
C LYS A 304 -1.40 16.28 -20.12
N TYR A 305 -1.56 15.91 -18.87
CA TYR A 305 -2.43 16.63 -17.92
C TYR A 305 -1.89 18.01 -17.57
N ASN A 306 -0.56 18.17 -17.58
CA ASN A 306 0.13 19.42 -17.27
C ASN A 306 0.38 20.30 -18.51
N ASN A 307 0.11 19.79 -19.71
CA ASN A 307 0.33 20.54 -20.96
C ASN A 307 -0.93 21.34 -21.36
N PRO A 308 -0.86 22.69 -21.39
CA PRO A 308 -2.00 23.50 -21.80
C PRO A 308 -2.47 23.25 -23.23
N GLU A 309 -1.62 22.72 -24.11
CA GLU A 309 -1.97 22.42 -25.50
C GLU A 309 -2.68 21.07 -25.70
N THR A 310 -2.74 20.20 -24.68
CA THR A 310 -3.45 18.92 -24.79
C THR A 310 -4.95 19.16 -25.00
N PRO A 311 -5.58 18.62 -26.07
CA PRO A 311 -7.01 18.77 -26.28
C PRO A 311 -7.86 18.16 -25.16
N ILE A 312 -9.04 18.76 -24.89
CA ILE A 312 -9.98 18.26 -23.87
C ILE A 312 -10.40 16.82 -24.16
N GLU A 313 -10.67 16.53 -25.44
CA GLU A 313 -11.08 15.20 -25.89
C GLU A 313 -10.03 14.13 -25.60
N GLU A 314 -8.75 14.49 -25.70
CA GLU A 314 -7.63 13.60 -25.35
C GLU A 314 -7.56 13.35 -23.83
N LEU A 315 -7.71 14.40 -23.03
CA LEU A 315 -7.76 14.27 -21.56
C LEU A 315 -8.93 13.39 -21.11
N VAL A 316 -10.11 13.60 -21.68
CA VAL A 316 -11.31 12.79 -21.41
C VAL A 316 -11.07 11.33 -21.81
N SER A 317 -10.41 11.07 -22.93
CA SER A 317 -10.08 9.71 -23.38
C SER A 317 -9.11 9.02 -22.41
N LEU A 318 -8.06 9.71 -21.97
CA LEU A 318 -7.10 9.19 -20.99
C LEU A 318 -7.76 8.86 -19.64
N LEU A 319 -8.65 9.73 -19.17
CA LEU A 319 -9.39 9.51 -17.92
C LEU A 319 -10.35 8.32 -18.03
N LYS A 320 -11.03 8.14 -19.17
CA LYS A 320 -11.88 6.97 -19.41
C LYS A 320 -11.08 5.66 -19.49
N GLU A 321 -9.91 5.69 -20.14
CA GLU A 321 -9.01 4.52 -20.18
C GLU A 321 -8.58 4.15 -18.75
N GLN A 322 -8.22 5.13 -17.94
CA GLN A 322 -7.82 4.91 -16.55
C GLN A 322 -8.98 4.39 -15.68
N GLU A 323 -10.20 4.94 -15.84
CA GLU A 323 -11.43 4.45 -15.20
C GLU A 323 -11.68 2.97 -15.53
N GLN A 324 -11.49 2.60 -16.79
CA GLN A 324 -11.66 1.21 -17.23
C GLN A 324 -10.62 0.29 -16.58
N ILE A 325 -9.33 0.66 -16.60
CA ILE A 325 -8.26 -0.11 -15.96
C ILE A 325 -8.54 -0.31 -14.47
N TYR A 326 -8.92 0.74 -13.75
CA TYR A 326 -9.20 0.64 -12.32
C TYR A 326 -10.42 -0.23 -12.05
N THR A 327 -11.48 -0.07 -12.84
CA THR A 327 -12.71 -0.87 -12.72
C THR A 327 -12.44 -2.35 -12.98
N GLU A 328 -11.63 -2.69 -13.99
CA GLU A 328 -11.26 -4.07 -14.30
C GLU A 328 -10.44 -4.70 -13.15
N HIS A 329 -9.44 -3.99 -12.63
CA HIS A 329 -8.60 -4.51 -11.55
C HIS A 329 -9.35 -4.64 -10.22
N PHE A 330 -10.14 -3.64 -9.85
CA PHE A 330 -10.87 -3.66 -8.57
C PHE A 330 -12.19 -4.47 -8.63
N GLY A 331 -12.70 -4.74 -9.85
CA GLY A 331 -13.97 -5.43 -10.05
C GLY A 331 -15.21 -4.60 -9.69
N VAL A 332 -15.05 -3.30 -9.47
CA VAL A 332 -16.12 -2.33 -9.18
C VAL A 332 -15.82 -1.00 -9.85
N PRO A 333 -16.86 -0.21 -10.25
CA PRO A 333 -16.65 1.11 -10.80
C PRO A 333 -15.75 1.96 -9.88
N THR A 334 -14.69 2.52 -10.45
CA THR A 334 -13.68 3.24 -9.67
C THR A 334 -13.27 4.49 -10.42
N ALA A 335 -13.25 5.64 -9.72
CA ALA A 335 -12.84 6.92 -10.28
C ALA A 335 -11.41 6.86 -10.86
N PRO A 336 -11.15 7.54 -12.00
CA PRO A 336 -9.83 7.52 -12.64
C PRO A 336 -8.75 8.29 -11.87
N MET A 337 -9.18 9.19 -10.98
CA MET A 337 -8.34 10.00 -10.10
C MET A 337 -9.03 10.20 -8.76
N ILE A 338 -8.26 10.42 -7.72
CA ILE A 338 -8.79 10.85 -6.41
C ILE A 338 -9.35 12.28 -6.48
N ASP A 339 -10.26 12.64 -5.56
CA ASP A 339 -10.91 13.96 -5.47
C ASP A 339 -9.90 15.11 -5.52
N GLU A 340 -8.86 15.02 -4.69
CA GLU A 340 -7.83 16.04 -4.57
C GLU A 340 -7.07 16.30 -5.87
N MET A 341 -6.84 15.25 -6.68
CA MET A 341 -6.16 15.38 -7.97
C MET A 341 -7.06 16.03 -9.02
N LEU A 342 -8.33 15.57 -9.14
CA LEU A 342 -9.29 16.18 -10.06
C LEU A 342 -9.48 17.66 -9.73
N ASN A 343 -9.59 17.97 -8.44
CA ASN A 343 -9.72 19.33 -7.95
C ASN A 343 -8.47 20.18 -8.26
N GLY A 344 -7.28 19.62 -7.97
CA GLY A 344 -6.00 20.28 -8.26
C GLY A 344 -5.82 20.61 -9.75
N TYR A 345 -6.15 19.68 -10.65
CA TYR A 345 -6.12 19.95 -12.09
C TYR A 345 -7.15 20.99 -12.52
N GLY A 346 -8.33 21.03 -11.89
CA GLY A 346 -9.32 22.10 -12.11
C GLY A 346 -8.76 23.47 -11.81
N TYR A 347 -8.21 23.67 -10.62
CA TYR A 347 -7.61 24.96 -10.21
C TYR A 347 -6.35 25.32 -11.03
N MET A 348 -5.48 24.36 -11.32
CA MET A 348 -4.32 24.59 -12.17
C MET A 348 -4.75 25.15 -13.54
N ASN A 349 -5.78 24.56 -14.18
CA ASN A 349 -6.28 25.05 -15.46
C ASN A 349 -6.98 26.42 -15.35
N MET A 350 -7.66 26.74 -14.24
CA MET A 350 -8.15 28.09 -13.98
C MET A 350 -6.99 29.11 -13.97
N GLN A 351 -5.94 28.82 -13.23
CA GLN A 351 -4.75 29.70 -13.13
C GLN A 351 -4.03 29.88 -14.46
N MET A 352 -4.01 28.85 -15.31
CA MET A 352 -3.45 28.90 -16.66
C MET A 352 -4.37 29.59 -17.70
N GLY A 353 -5.55 30.11 -17.32
CA GLY A 353 -6.49 30.71 -18.24
C GLY A 353 -7.15 29.71 -19.19
N GLN A 354 -7.33 28.45 -18.77
CA GLN A 354 -7.95 27.35 -19.53
C GLN A 354 -9.35 26.99 -18.93
N PRO A 355 -10.33 27.90 -18.93
CA PRO A 355 -11.58 27.71 -18.20
C PRO A 355 -12.38 26.48 -18.63
N LYS A 356 -12.33 26.12 -19.92
CA LYS A 356 -13.01 24.92 -20.43
C LYS A 356 -12.42 23.62 -19.87
N LYS A 357 -11.10 23.56 -19.70
CA LYS A 357 -10.45 22.41 -19.07
C LYS A 357 -10.71 22.36 -17.57
N ALA A 358 -10.68 23.52 -16.91
CA ALA A 358 -11.01 23.61 -15.49
C ALA A 358 -12.44 23.07 -15.23
N PHE A 359 -13.41 23.52 -16.03
CA PHE A 359 -14.80 23.05 -15.96
C PHE A 359 -14.87 21.53 -16.10
N MET A 360 -14.19 20.96 -17.11
CA MET A 360 -14.18 19.52 -17.34
C MET A 360 -13.67 18.74 -16.13
N PHE A 361 -12.58 19.20 -15.47
CA PHE A 361 -12.05 18.51 -14.29
C PHE A 361 -13.00 18.64 -13.09
N PHE A 362 -13.58 19.80 -12.83
CA PHE A 362 -14.56 19.98 -11.75
C PHE A 362 -15.86 19.20 -12.01
N GLU A 363 -16.33 19.13 -13.26
CA GLU A 363 -17.49 18.32 -13.61
C GLU A 363 -17.22 16.83 -13.39
N MET A 364 -16.04 16.35 -13.79
CA MET A 364 -15.62 14.98 -13.49
C MET A 364 -15.49 14.73 -11.99
N ASN A 365 -14.98 15.69 -11.24
CA ASN A 365 -14.90 15.55 -9.78
C ASN A 365 -16.27 15.34 -9.15
N ILE A 366 -17.25 16.15 -9.50
CA ILE A 366 -18.65 15.99 -9.05
C ILE A 366 -19.22 14.64 -9.48
N LYS A 367 -18.95 14.20 -10.73
CA LYS A 367 -19.44 12.91 -11.25
C LYS A 367 -18.95 11.73 -10.41
N TYR A 368 -17.68 11.72 -10.03
CA TYR A 368 -17.06 10.61 -9.31
C TYR A 368 -17.19 10.73 -7.78
N ASN A 369 -17.33 11.95 -7.28
CA ASN A 369 -17.43 12.25 -5.85
C ASN A 369 -18.71 13.06 -5.53
N PRO A 370 -19.91 12.53 -5.81
CA PRO A 370 -21.17 13.27 -5.70
C PRO A 370 -21.55 13.64 -4.26
N THR A 371 -20.85 13.07 -3.27
CA THR A 371 -21.03 13.40 -1.83
C THR A 371 -19.93 14.31 -1.29
N SER A 372 -18.97 14.75 -2.13
CA SER A 372 -17.93 15.70 -1.74
C SER A 372 -18.43 17.15 -1.80
N ALA A 373 -18.67 17.77 -0.65
CA ALA A 373 -19.03 19.19 -0.60
C ALA A 373 -17.95 20.08 -1.25
N ASN A 374 -16.67 19.71 -1.11
CA ASN A 374 -15.52 20.39 -1.72
C ASN A 374 -15.58 20.38 -3.26
N ALA A 375 -16.03 19.28 -3.87
CA ALA A 375 -16.17 19.21 -5.34
C ALA A 375 -17.21 20.21 -5.86
N TYR A 376 -18.31 20.39 -5.14
CA TYR A 376 -19.34 21.40 -5.48
C TYR A 376 -18.86 22.81 -5.20
N ASP A 377 -18.13 23.05 -4.12
CA ASP A 377 -17.53 24.35 -3.81
C ASP A 377 -16.55 24.80 -4.89
N SER A 378 -15.68 23.91 -5.36
CA SER A 378 -14.75 24.21 -6.43
C SER A 378 -15.44 24.55 -7.75
N MET A 379 -16.56 23.89 -8.06
CA MET A 379 -17.40 24.26 -9.21
C MET A 379 -18.07 25.64 -9.00
N ALA A 380 -18.46 25.97 -7.77
CA ALA A 380 -19.00 27.30 -7.46
C ALA A 380 -17.94 28.39 -7.67
N GLU A 381 -16.70 28.18 -7.22
CA GLU A 381 -15.58 29.11 -7.47
C GLU A 381 -15.28 29.28 -8.96
N TYR A 382 -15.38 28.19 -9.74
CA TYR A 382 -15.29 28.29 -11.19
C TYR A 382 -16.34 29.28 -11.73
N TYR A 383 -17.63 29.15 -11.36
CA TYR A 383 -18.70 30.04 -11.84
C TYR A 383 -18.55 31.46 -11.32
N GLU A 384 -18.08 31.65 -10.07
CA GLU A 384 -17.72 32.99 -9.56
C GLU A 384 -16.63 33.63 -10.46
N SER A 385 -15.64 32.91 -10.88
CA SER A 385 -14.60 33.40 -11.79
C SER A 385 -15.11 33.79 -13.18
N GLN A 386 -16.21 33.18 -13.61
CA GLN A 386 -16.90 33.50 -14.86
C GLN A 386 -17.97 34.61 -14.69
N ASN A 387 -18.11 35.19 -13.50
CA ASN A 387 -19.17 36.16 -13.12
C ASN A 387 -20.58 35.58 -13.26
N ASP A 388 -20.76 34.28 -13.14
CA ASP A 388 -22.05 33.59 -13.16
C ASP A 388 -22.52 33.31 -11.72
N LYS A 389 -23.12 34.33 -11.12
CA LYS A 389 -23.60 34.30 -9.74
C LYS A 389 -24.69 33.23 -9.53
N GLU A 390 -25.57 33.03 -10.51
CA GLU A 390 -26.70 32.11 -10.40
C GLU A 390 -26.20 30.65 -10.24
N ASN A 391 -25.35 30.22 -11.14
CA ASN A 391 -24.76 28.88 -11.06
C ASN A 391 -23.84 28.72 -9.82
N ALA A 392 -23.05 29.75 -9.47
CA ALA A 392 -22.24 29.71 -8.26
C ALA A 392 -23.07 29.45 -7.00
N LEU A 393 -24.22 30.16 -6.85
CA LEU A 393 -25.14 29.94 -5.74
C LEU A 393 -25.76 28.55 -5.74
N GLN A 394 -26.10 28.03 -6.92
CA GLN A 394 -26.64 26.67 -7.04
C GLN A 394 -25.64 25.61 -6.48
N TYR A 395 -24.38 25.71 -6.86
CA TYR A 395 -23.35 24.76 -6.42
C TYR A 395 -22.98 24.97 -4.95
N LEU A 396 -22.90 26.19 -4.43
CA LEU A 396 -22.70 26.46 -2.99
C LEU A 396 -23.84 25.90 -2.13
N ASN A 397 -25.11 26.07 -2.56
CA ASN A 397 -26.22 25.47 -1.85
C ASN A 397 -26.11 23.96 -1.80
N LYS A 398 -25.64 23.30 -2.89
CA LYS A 398 -25.41 21.87 -2.90
C LYS A 398 -24.31 21.44 -1.96
N ALA A 399 -23.19 22.18 -1.90
CA ALA A 399 -22.12 21.95 -0.93
C ALA A 399 -22.64 22.04 0.52
N TYR A 400 -23.47 23.04 0.81
CA TYR A 400 -24.10 23.21 2.13
C TYR A 400 -25.07 22.05 2.47
N GLU A 401 -25.91 21.63 1.51
CA GLU A 401 -26.82 20.48 1.68
C GLU A 401 -26.05 19.19 2.06
N ILE A 402 -24.87 18.98 1.48
CA ILE A 402 -24.07 17.78 1.72
C ILE A 402 -23.39 17.82 3.10
N SER A 403 -22.78 18.95 3.46
CA SER A 403 -21.93 19.02 4.66
C SER A 403 -22.62 19.59 5.89
N GLY A 404 -23.61 20.49 5.70
CA GLY A 404 -24.18 21.31 6.78
C GLY A 404 -23.20 22.34 7.36
N ASP A 405 -22.03 22.57 6.74
CA ASP A 405 -20.98 23.44 7.26
C ASP A 405 -21.35 24.93 7.08
N ASP A 406 -21.29 25.70 8.16
CA ASP A 406 -21.56 27.13 8.15
C ASP A 406 -20.62 27.91 7.22
N TYR A 407 -19.46 27.43 6.88
CA TYR A 407 -18.56 28.00 5.87
C TYR A 407 -19.27 28.24 4.53
N TYR A 408 -20.00 27.25 4.02
CA TYR A 408 -20.74 27.41 2.76
C TYR A 408 -21.93 28.38 2.89
N LYS A 409 -22.58 28.38 4.04
CA LYS A 409 -23.65 29.32 4.33
C LYS A 409 -23.15 30.77 4.33
N GLU A 410 -22.01 31.03 4.96
CA GLU A 410 -21.37 32.36 4.95
C GLU A 410 -21.00 32.79 3.53
N ARG A 411 -20.49 31.91 2.69
CA ARG A 411 -20.19 32.17 1.28
C ARG A 411 -21.46 32.54 0.47
N ILE A 412 -22.55 31.76 0.65
CA ILE A 412 -23.85 32.05 0.03
C ILE A 412 -24.34 33.45 0.41
N GLU A 413 -24.28 33.79 1.70
CA GLU A 413 -24.68 35.13 2.18
C GLU A 413 -23.79 36.23 1.60
N ALA A 414 -22.48 36.03 1.54
CA ALA A 414 -21.56 37.00 0.97
C ALA A 414 -21.81 37.22 -0.53
N LEU A 415 -22.06 36.13 -1.28
CA LEU A 415 -22.32 36.20 -2.71
C LEU A 415 -23.68 36.88 -3.00
N ASN A 416 -24.68 36.69 -2.14
CA ASN A 416 -25.99 37.38 -2.26
C ASN A 416 -25.91 38.90 -2.04
N LYS A 417 -24.92 39.37 -1.27
CA LYS A 417 -24.72 40.82 -1.00
C LYS A 417 -23.95 41.54 -2.13
N LYS A 418 -23.26 40.83 -3.01
CA LYS A 418 -22.62 41.34 -4.23
C LYS A 418 -23.65 41.44 -5.36
#